data_18978975f6c1a1662e17143670a450aa
#
_entry.id   18978975f6c1a1662e17143670a450aa
#
_cell.length_a   1.000
_cell.length_b   1.000
_cell.length_c   1.000
_cell.angle_alpha   90.00
_cell.angle_beta   90.00
_cell.angle_gamma   90.00
#
_symmetry.space_group_name_H-M   'P 1'
#
loop_
_entity.id
_entity.type
_entity.pdbx_description
1 polymer ?
#
loop_
_entity_poly.entity_id
_entity_poly.type
_entity_poly.pdbx_seq_one_letter_code
_entity_poly.pdbx_strand_id
1 'polypeptide(L)'
;MRLDSLWAPSNTTAKEVLNPGDRAVFVMDEYILTGLGDAFQLLHPDGDAVTGASWTVITDCMTLMQGEDINGDWVHALWPTPGEAEPNPADFATKEDLRFTRFMPGASTSISSDMEFIEVSNQGDELAVLNGWTLRTTTGASSTYNATITSLMIQPGESAILANDADALSVYEDGNVVDLGGVVDRTFYFPNSGAALQLLDTNGDQADTLVYGNGPVSVPGWTGIALAKPIANLDNLIYLRGSGCGDTPDTDTVDDWHEQWTRLGGSTFCFNTNVAGNGAITPLIGPTHGLVDLLAWIGSAETSLHVHMYLLHEVHLVEAMIAAQNRGVNVTVVLDYGDSWWKQYDLDTQRGMATELLAAGVDVHWFGDTGENPYAYIHSKVAVKDGESVWIGSGNWRSSSHPLPGEAGNRDWGVLVDDAGLADVVLNHLAFDENDARDHVTPVVA
;
A
#
# COMPACT_ATOMS: atom_id res chain seq x y z
N MET A 1 46.74 21.64 14.72
CA MET A 1 45.45 21.26 15.22
C MET A 1 45.65 20.74 16.66
N ARG A 2 45.10 21.37 17.66
CA ARG A 2 45.18 20.95 19.05
C ARG A 2 43.83 20.39 19.42
N LEU A 3 43.72 19.07 19.48
CA LEU A 3 42.58 18.41 20.11
C LEU A 3 42.82 18.46 21.60
N ASP A 4 41.91 19.00 22.37
CA ASP A 4 42.05 19.03 23.82
C ASP A 4 41.92 17.60 24.33
N SER A 5 42.50 17.32 25.53
CA SER A 5 42.67 15.96 26.07
C SER A 5 41.37 15.18 26.34
N LEU A 6 40.24 15.76 26.05
CA LEU A 6 38.91 15.11 26.15
C LEU A 6 38.48 14.39 24.87
N TRP A 7 39.29 14.41 23.81
CA TRP A 7 38.94 13.93 22.49
C TRP A 7 39.88 12.82 22.04
N ALA A 8 39.49 11.58 22.28
CA ALA A 8 40.16 10.43 21.69
C ALA A 8 39.26 9.86 20.59
N PRO A 9 39.65 9.91 19.31
CA PRO A 9 38.93 9.22 18.29
C PRO A 9 39.00 7.72 18.50
N SER A 10 37.85 7.08 18.74
CA SER A 10 37.80 5.62 18.78
C SER A 10 37.96 5.06 17.37
N ASN A 11 39.06 4.34 17.14
CA ASN A 11 39.32 3.46 16.00
C ASN A 11 39.50 4.08 14.59
N THR A 12 39.90 5.32 14.44
CA THR A 12 40.41 5.80 13.18
C THR A 12 41.90 5.99 13.19
N THR A 13 42.61 5.54 12.16
CA THR A 13 43.98 5.98 11.89
C THR A 13 43.94 7.49 11.69
N ALA A 14 44.24 8.26 12.75
CA ALA A 14 44.27 9.70 12.70
C ALA A 14 45.26 10.12 11.61
N LYS A 15 44.80 10.73 10.54
CA LYS A 15 45.70 11.44 9.63
C LYS A 15 46.23 12.64 10.40
N GLU A 16 47.51 12.62 10.73
CA GLU A 16 48.18 13.75 11.39
C GLU A 16 48.27 14.97 10.48
N VAL A 17 48.14 14.76 9.17
CA VAL A 17 48.23 15.82 8.14
C VAL A 17 47.16 15.60 7.09
N LEU A 18 46.38 16.62 6.84
CA LEU A 18 45.41 16.67 5.72
C LEU A 18 46.04 17.37 4.55
N ASN A 19 46.09 16.75 3.38
CA ASN A 19 46.42 17.41 2.13
C ASN A 19 45.18 18.17 1.59
N PRO A 20 45.39 19.11 0.64
CA PRO A 20 44.24 19.75 -0.04
C PRO A 20 43.29 18.70 -0.63
N GLY A 21 42.00 18.78 -0.24
CA GLY A 21 40.95 17.82 -0.64
C GLY A 21 40.78 16.61 0.31
N ASP A 22 41.70 16.40 1.28
CA ASP A 22 41.52 15.36 2.28
C ASP A 22 40.44 15.74 3.31
N ARG A 23 39.75 14.73 3.83
CA ARG A 23 38.80 14.85 4.92
C ARG A 23 39.24 14.03 6.12
N ALA A 24 38.88 14.46 7.33
CA ALA A 24 39.05 13.72 8.55
C ALA A 24 37.75 13.67 9.33
N VAL A 25 37.39 12.47 9.82
CA VAL A 25 36.24 12.25 10.68
C VAL A 25 36.74 12.09 12.12
N PHE A 26 36.16 12.83 13.04
CA PHE A 26 36.39 12.73 14.46
C PHE A 26 35.17 12.06 15.12
N VAL A 27 35.32 10.83 15.56
CA VAL A 27 34.31 10.11 16.32
C VAL A 27 34.54 10.34 17.81
N MET A 28 33.52 10.73 18.52
CA MET A 28 33.59 11.01 19.96
C MET A 28 32.92 9.90 20.75
N ASP A 29 33.56 9.49 21.82
CA ASP A 29 33.05 8.45 22.72
C ASP A 29 32.00 8.98 23.72
N GLU A 30 31.86 10.30 23.84
CA GLU A 30 30.91 10.95 24.75
C GLU A 30 30.10 12.05 24.01
N TYR A 31 28.90 12.33 24.52
CA TYR A 31 28.04 13.41 24.05
C TYR A 31 28.66 14.78 24.37
N ILE A 32 29.26 15.40 23.38
CA ILE A 32 29.88 16.72 23.52
C ILE A 32 29.03 17.80 22.86
N LEU A 33 28.35 17.47 21.75
CA LEU A 33 27.49 18.37 21.01
C LEU A 33 26.03 18.02 21.30
N THR A 34 25.19 19.03 21.47
CA THR A 34 23.77 18.84 21.78
C THR A 34 22.89 19.21 20.58
N GLY A 35 21.85 18.41 20.33
CA GLY A 35 20.85 18.72 19.30
C GLY A 35 19.98 19.94 19.63
N LEU A 36 19.97 20.40 20.88
CA LEU A 36 19.15 21.54 21.35
C LEU A 36 19.82 22.92 21.15
N GLY A 37 20.98 22.95 20.55
CA GLY A 37 21.74 24.16 20.27
C GLY A 37 23.12 24.10 20.91
N ASP A 38 24.13 24.36 20.12
CA ASP A 38 25.53 24.35 20.52
C ASP A 38 26.37 25.07 19.47
N ALA A 39 27.69 25.08 19.69
CA ALA A 39 28.63 25.63 18.73
C ALA A 39 29.99 24.92 18.85
N PHE A 40 30.69 24.78 17.76
CA PHE A 40 32.09 24.37 17.76
C PHE A 40 32.95 25.31 16.93
N GLN A 41 34.22 25.33 17.23
CA GLN A 41 35.22 26.04 16.44
C GLN A 41 36.46 25.16 16.23
N LEU A 42 36.98 25.19 15.02
CA LEU A 42 38.33 24.70 14.72
C LEU A 42 39.31 25.86 14.86
N LEU A 43 40.25 25.72 15.77
CA LEU A 43 41.23 26.75 16.03
C LEU A 43 42.61 26.39 15.45
N HIS A 44 43.32 27.37 14.95
CA HIS A 44 44.74 27.26 14.69
C HIS A 44 45.54 27.13 16.00
N PRO A 45 46.73 26.54 16.00
CA PRO A 45 47.54 26.40 17.22
C PRO A 45 47.86 27.68 17.98
N ASP A 46 47.80 28.83 17.36
CA ASP A 46 47.95 30.16 17.95
C ASP A 46 46.64 30.68 18.61
N GLY A 47 45.55 29.98 18.43
CA GLY A 47 44.25 30.29 19.02
C GLY A 47 43.26 31.01 18.07
N ASP A 48 43.70 31.34 16.85
CA ASP A 48 42.83 31.96 15.86
C ASP A 48 41.85 30.95 15.31
N ALA A 49 40.57 31.37 15.16
CA ALA A 49 39.51 30.52 14.57
C ALA A 49 39.75 30.30 13.08
N VAL A 50 39.78 29.05 12.66
CA VAL A 50 39.90 28.67 11.25
C VAL A 50 38.49 28.58 10.66
N THR A 51 37.58 27.91 11.34
CA THR A 51 36.18 27.77 10.98
C THR A 51 35.37 27.36 12.21
N GLY A 52 34.05 27.41 12.11
CA GLY A 52 33.15 26.99 13.16
C GLY A 52 31.71 26.99 12.69
N ALA A 53 30.85 26.34 13.44
CA ALA A 53 29.42 26.36 13.23
C ALA A 53 28.68 26.52 14.56
N SER A 54 27.53 27.12 14.52
CA SER A 54 26.58 27.16 15.63
C SER A 54 25.16 26.85 15.13
N TRP A 55 24.40 26.23 15.98
CA TRP A 55 23.01 25.88 15.65
C TRP A 55 22.11 26.05 16.88
N THR A 56 20.82 26.23 16.64
CA THR A 56 19.81 26.37 17.70
C THR A 56 19.10 25.04 17.96
N VAL A 57 18.83 24.27 16.93
CA VAL A 57 18.27 22.91 17.01
C VAL A 57 18.76 22.13 15.79
N ILE A 58 19.19 20.89 16.01
CA ILE A 58 19.40 19.91 14.95
C ILE A 58 18.51 18.71 15.27
N THR A 59 17.72 18.29 14.30
CA THR A 59 16.91 17.07 14.41
C THR A 59 17.84 15.84 14.36
N ASP A 60 17.45 14.76 15.01
CA ASP A 60 18.20 13.51 15.01
C ASP A 60 18.54 13.06 13.57
N CYS A 61 19.74 12.54 13.40
CA CYS A 61 20.33 12.11 12.12
C CYS A 61 20.56 13.21 11.06
N MET A 62 20.45 14.48 11.41
CA MET A 62 20.86 15.58 10.52
C MET A 62 22.31 15.99 10.77
N THR A 63 22.95 16.49 9.73
CA THR A 63 24.28 17.10 9.79
C THR A 63 24.23 18.58 9.42
N LEU A 64 25.24 19.31 9.89
CA LEU A 64 25.53 20.65 9.36
C LEU A 64 26.68 20.50 8.37
N MET A 65 26.50 21.04 7.18
CA MET A 65 27.55 21.13 6.17
C MET A 65 27.82 22.58 5.81
N GLN A 66 29.05 22.88 5.46
CA GLN A 66 29.39 24.16 4.91
C GLN A 66 28.97 24.14 3.44
N GLY A 67 27.90 24.88 3.12
CA GLY A 67 27.38 24.99 1.75
C GLY A 67 28.35 25.75 0.85
N GLU A 68 28.30 25.47 -0.45
CA GLU A 68 28.93 26.27 -1.49
C GLU A 68 28.10 27.52 -1.84
N ASP A 69 27.27 28.00 -0.91
CA ASP A 69 26.65 29.27 -1.18
C ASP A 69 27.72 30.40 -1.23
N ILE A 70 27.39 31.47 -1.90
CA ILE A 70 28.29 32.62 -2.14
C ILE A 70 28.84 33.26 -0.85
N ASN A 71 28.29 32.87 0.32
CA ASN A 71 28.68 33.44 1.61
C ASN A 71 29.43 32.42 2.47
N GLY A 72 29.49 31.13 2.09
CA GLY A 72 30.13 30.06 2.85
C GLY A 72 29.41 29.72 4.15
N ASP A 73 28.10 29.99 4.23
CA ASP A 73 27.30 29.74 5.40
C ASP A 73 27.05 28.24 5.60
N TRP A 74 26.92 27.86 6.86
CA TRP A 74 26.58 26.47 7.22
C TRP A 74 25.10 26.21 6.97
N VAL A 75 24.82 25.13 6.24
CA VAL A 75 23.46 24.68 5.97
C VAL A 75 23.22 23.32 6.58
N HIS A 76 21.96 23.01 6.86
CA HIS A 76 21.58 21.67 7.30
C HIS A 76 21.73 20.70 6.14
N ALA A 77 22.63 19.72 6.29
CA ALA A 77 22.68 18.60 5.36
C ALA A 77 21.62 17.59 5.74
N LEU A 78 21.00 17.04 4.73
CA LEU A 78 19.93 16.06 4.88
C LEU A 78 20.46 14.67 5.22
N TRP A 79 21.79 14.47 5.10
CA TRP A 79 22.41 13.15 5.19
C TRP A 79 23.80 13.22 5.84
N PRO A 80 24.08 12.39 6.84
CA PRO A 80 25.45 12.27 7.35
C PRO A 80 26.32 11.47 6.37
N THR A 81 27.32 12.11 5.79
CA THR A 81 28.31 11.50 4.89
C THR A 81 29.72 11.54 5.49
N PRO A 82 29.99 10.86 6.64
CA PRO A 82 31.27 10.97 7.32
C PRO A 82 32.44 10.50 6.44
N GLY A 83 33.31 11.44 6.07
CA GLY A 83 34.50 11.14 5.26
C GLY A 83 34.30 11.06 3.76
N GLU A 84 33.07 11.10 3.29
CA GLU A 84 32.73 11.10 1.86
C GLU A 84 32.51 12.54 1.33
N ALA A 85 32.41 12.67 0.02
CA ALA A 85 31.98 13.92 -0.59
C ALA A 85 30.52 14.17 -0.27
N GLU A 86 30.17 15.43 0.01
CA GLU A 86 28.77 15.79 0.15
C GLU A 86 28.03 15.49 -1.16
N PRO A 87 26.81 14.90 -1.10
CA PRO A 87 26.02 14.68 -2.29
C PRO A 87 25.73 16.02 -2.99
N ASN A 88 25.80 16.02 -4.31
CA ASN A 88 25.37 17.18 -5.08
C ASN A 88 23.84 17.29 -5.00
N PRO A 89 23.24 18.48 -4.80
CA PRO A 89 21.79 18.65 -4.90
C PRO A 89 21.16 18.10 -6.18
N ALA A 90 21.94 18.03 -7.27
CA ALA A 90 21.51 17.38 -8.53
C ALA A 90 21.43 15.85 -8.44
N ASP A 91 21.95 15.24 -7.37
CA ASP A 91 21.91 13.80 -7.12
C ASP A 91 20.65 13.40 -6.33
N PHE A 92 19.69 14.30 -6.18
CA PHE A 92 18.43 14.05 -5.49
C PHE A 92 17.23 14.34 -6.39
N ALA A 93 16.16 13.62 -6.13
CA ALA A 93 14.88 13.85 -6.78
C ALA A 93 14.39 15.29 -6.56
N THR A 94 13.81 15.86 -7.58
CA THR A 94 13.27 17.21 -7.57
C THR A 94 11.78 17.20 -7.24
N LYS A 95 11.15 18.36 -7.11
CA LYS A 95 9.72 18.45 -6.84
C LYS A 95 8.87 17.89 -7.99
N GLU A 96 9.37 17.89 -9.21
CA GLU A 96 8.71 17.34 -10.38
C GLU A 96 8.61 15.80 -10.35
N ASP A 97 9.45 15.17 -9.53
CA ASP A 97 9.49 13.70 -9.38
C ASP A 97 8.53 13.19 -8.31
N LEU A 98 7.98 14.07 -7.48
CA LEU A 98 7.16 13.67 -6.33
C LEU A 98 5.66 13.83 -6.61
N ARG A 99 4.87 12.81 -6.25
CA ARG A 99 3.41 12.80 -6.46
C ARG A 99 2.69 12.21 -5.25
N PHE A 100 1.53 12.73 -4.96
CA PHE A 100 0.53 12.03 -4.16
C PHE A 100 -0.11 10.93 -5.02
N THR A 101 -0.10 9.69 -4.56
CA THR A 101 -0.59 8.56 -5.35
C THR A 101 -1.81 7.90 -4.75
N ARG A 102 -1.90 7.87 -3.41
CA ARG A 102 -3.07 7.35 -2.70
C ARG A 102 -3.44 8.27 -1.54
N PHE A 103 -4.72 8.31 -1.21
CA PHE A 103 -5.21 9.15 -0.12
C PHE A 103 -6.46 8.56 0.51
N MET A 104 -6.50 8.51 1.84
CA MET A 104 -7.66 8.11 2.64
C MET A 104 -7.96 9.19 3.68
N PRO A 105 -8.93 10.08 3.44
CA PRO A 105 -9.23 11.22 4.31
C PRO A 105 -10.14 10.92 5.50
N GLY A 106 -10.64 9.70 5.61
CA GLY A 106 -11.55 9.34 6.68
C GLY A 106 -11.51 7.87 6.98
N ALA A 107 -11.07 7.54 8.19
CA ALA A 107 -11.13 6.19 8.70
C ALA A 107 -12.45 5.94 9.42
N SER A 108 -12.90 4.70 9.44
CA SER A 108 -14.08 4.30 10.22
C SER A 108 -13.82 4.39 11.70
N THR A 109 -14.81 4.92 12.45
CA THR A 109 -14.78 4.91 13.91
C THR A 109 -14.84 3.49 14.49
N SER A 110 -15.17 2.48 13.69
CA SER A 110 -15.21 1.08 14.10
C SER A 110 -13.84 0.40 14.05
N ILE A 111 -12.88 0.95 13.28
CA ILE A 111 -11.53 0.40 13.16
C ILE A 111 -10.59 1.29 13.98
N SER A 112 -10.17 2.40 13.45
CA SER A 112 -9.45 3.46 14.16
C SER A 112 -9.68 4.76 13.43
N SER A 113 -10.04 5.82 14.15
CA SER A 113 -10.23 7.15 13.55
C SER A 113 -8.93 7.79 13.05
N ASP A 114 -7.79 7.14 13.35
CA ASP A 114 -6.47 7.72 13.13
C ASP A 114 -5.70 7.04 11.97
N MET A 115 -6.32 6.07 11.26
CA MET A 115 -5.72 5.39 10.09
C MET A 115 -5.80 6.20 8.79
N GLU A 116 -6.13 7.47 8.87
CA GLU A 116 -6.07 8.38 7.72
C GLU A 116 -4.64 8.49 7.20
N PHE A 117 -4.47 8.48 5.89
CA PHE A 117 -3.13 8.56 5.31
C PHE A 117 -3.09 9.30 3.98
N ILE A 118 -1.88 9.72 3.60
CA ILE A 118 -1.52 10.12 2.26
C ILE A 118 -0.23 9.42 1.85
N GLU A 119 -0.19 8.91 0.63
CA GLU A 119 1.00 8.31 0.04
C GLU A 119 1.71 9.32 -0.85
N VAL A 120 3.03 9.42 -0.64
CA VAL A 120 3.94 10.20 -1.49
C VAL A 120 4.83 9.21 -2.23
N SER A 121 4.85 9.29 -3.55
CA SER A 121 5.69 8.46 -4.42
C SER A 121 6.79 9.27 -5.06
N ASN A 122 7.98 8.69 -5.16
CA ASN A 122 9.09 9.19 -5.94
C ASN A 122 9.09 8.54 -7.33
N GLN A 123 8.70 9.29 -8.34
CA GLN A 123 8.63 8.86 -9.74
C GLN A 123 9.94 9.06 -10.49
N GLY A 124 10.94 9.68 -9.85
CA GLY A 124 12.25 9.96 -10.42
C GLY A 124 13.22 8.79 -10.30
N ASP A 125 14.37 8.96 -10.89
CA ASP A 125 15.48 8.00 -10.88
C ASP A 125 16.46 8.22 -9.72
N GLU A 126 16.29 9.30 -8.95
CA GLU A 126 17.16 9.70 -7.86
C GLU A 126 16.43 9.63 -6.51
N LEU A 127 17.20 9.55 -5.40
CA LEU A 127 16.68 9.53 -4.04
C LEU A 127 15.91 10.81 -3.71
N ALA A 128 14.69 10.70 -3.26
CA ALA A 128 13.94 11.84 -2.72
C ALA A 128 14.26 12.05 -1.23
N VAL A 129 14.67 13.26 -0.87
CA VAL A 129 14.94 13.69 0.50
C VAL A 129 14.03 14.87 0.82
N LEU A 130 13.03 14.61 1.64
CA LEU A 130 11.96 15.59 1.90
C LEU A 130 12.17 16.40 3.19
N ASN A 131 13.35 16.34 3.78
CA ASN A 131 13.65 17.13 4.99
C ASN A 131 13.54 18.64 4.67
N GLY A 132 12.80 19.36 5.53
CA GLY A 132 12.52 20.79 5.32
C GLY A 132 11.36 21.07 4.38
N TRP A 133 10.83 20.06 3.69
CA TRP A 133 9.62 20.21 2.88
C TRP A 133 8.38 20.44 3.76
N THR A 134 7.33 20.94 3.17
CA THR A 134 6.10 21.27 3.89
C THR A 134 4.92 20.47 3.36
N LEU A 135 4.25 19.77 4.26
CA LEU A 135 2.87 19.33 4.07
C LEU A 135 1.93 20.46 4.49
N ARG A 136 1.05 20.86 3.60
CA ARG A 136 0.10 21.94 3.84
C ARG A 136 -1.33 21.45 3.67
N THR A 137 -2.18 21.76 4.65
CA THR A 137 -3.64 21.61 4.57
C THR A 137 -4.29 22.99 4.53
N THR A 138 -5.14 23.25 3.53
CA THR A 138 -5.97 24.46 3.47
C THR A 138 -7.43 24.08 3.44
N THR A 139 -8.20 24.53 4.45
CA THR A 139 -9.64 24.24 4.55
C THR A 139 -10.48 25.23 3.78
N GLY A 140 -11.74 24.92 3.51
CA GLY A 140 -12.68 25.77 2.76
C GLY A 140 -12.91 27.16 3.36
N ALA A 141 -12.62 27.36 4.66
CA ALA A 141 -12.63 28.65 5.31
C ALA A 141 -11.31 29.44 5.15
N SER A 142 -10.40 28.97 4.29
CA SER A 142 -9.07 29.56 4.06
C SER A 142 -8.13 29.52 5.27
N SER A 143 -8.40 28.64 6.23
CA SER A 143 -7.43 28.34 7.29
C SER A 143 -6.37 27.41 6.76
N THR A 144 -5.11 27.82 6.85
CA THR A 144 -3.94 27.07 6.36
C THR A 144 -3.12 26.56 7.53
N TYR A 145 -2.77 25.29 7.47
CA TYR A 145 -1.91 24.60 8.44
C TYR A 145 -0.72 24.02 7.68
N ASN A 146 0.48 24.33 8.16
CA ASN A 146 1.72 23.81 7.61
C ASN A 146 2.38 22.91 8.65
N ALA A 147 2.87 21.77 8.20
CA ALA A 147 3.75 20.89 8.97
C ALA A 147 5.03 20.67 8.17
N THR A 148 6.18 20.90 8.79
CA THR A 148 7.49 20.73 8.15
C THR A 148 7.91 19.26 8.31
N ILE A 149 8.26 18.61 7.21
CA ILE A 149 8.83 17.26 7.22
C ILE A 149 10.25 17.34 7.78
N THR A 150 10.50 16.60 8.84
CA THR A 150 11.78 16.63 9.56
C THR A 150 12.72 15.51 9.15
N SER A 151 12.16 14.36 8.72
CA SER A 151 12.96 13.19 8.31
C SER A 151 12.13 12.26 7.45
N LEU A 152 12.27 12.34 6.14
CA LEU A 152 11.63 11.41 5.21
C LEU A 152 12.48 11.24 3.95
N MET A 153 12.70 9.99 3.56
CA MET A 153 13.42 9.63 2.34
C MET A 153 12.65 8.57 1.59
N ILE A 154 12.61 8.71 0.25
CA ILE A 154 11.90 7.78 -0.62
C ILE A 154 12.84 7.39 -1.76
N GLN A 155 13.13 6.09 -1.90
CA GLN A 155 13.98 5.57 -2.95
C GLN A 155 13.36 5.81 -4.35
N PRO A 156 14.16 5.79 -5.43
CA PRO A 156 13.65 5.84 -6.79
C PRO A 156 12.58 4.77 -7.05
N GLY A 157 11.42 5.17 -7.56
CA GLY A 157 10.30 4.29 -7.84
C GLY A 157 9.53 3.77 -6.63
N GLU A 158 9.93 4.14 -5.41
CA GLU A 158 9.25 3.73 -4.17
C GLU A 158 8.26 4.79 -3.67
N SER A 159 7.48 4.42 -2.68
CA SER A 159 6.50 5.29 -2.01
C SER A 159 6.63 5.25 -0.50
N ALA A 160 6.14 6.30 0.16
CA ALA A 160 5.94 6.32 1.61
C ALA A 160 4.48 6.66 1.93
N ILE A 161 3.85 5.84 2.76
CA ILE A 161 2.48 6.02 3.24
C ILE A 161 2.56 6.76 4.58
N LEU A 162 2.20 8.03 4.59
CA LEU A 162 2.22 8.88 5.77
C LEU A 162 0.89 8.78 6.49
N ALA A 163 0.85 8.05 7.60
CA ALA A 163 -0.36 7.76 8.37
C ALA A 163 -0.35 8.41 9.75
N ASN A 164 -1.53 8.76 10.26
CA ASN A 164 -1.67 9.25 11.62
C ASN A 164 -1.45 8.16 12.68
N ASP A 165 -1.73 6.90 12.35
CA ASP A 165 -1.45 5.71 13.16
C ASP A 165 -0.86 4.64 12.24
N ALA A 166 0.48 4.64 12.13
CA ALA A 166 1.19 3.71 11.26
C ALA A 166 1.08 2.26 11.75
N ASP A 167 1.07 2.04 13.05
CA ASP A 167 0.97 0.70 13.63
C ASP A 167 -0.38 0.05 13.29
N ALA A 168 -1.47 0.81 13.41
CA ALA A 168 -2.79 0.33 13.04
C ALA A 168 -2.93 0.11 11.52
N LEU A 169 -2.38 1.01 10.70
CA LEU A 169 -2.45 0.92 9.25
C LEU A 169 -1.61 -0.23 8.68
N SER A 170 -0.45 -0.53 9.28
CA SER A 170 0.46 -1.59 8.81
C SER A 170 -0.14 -3.00 8.88
N VAL A 171 -1.26 -3.18 9.58
CA VAL A 171 -2.04 -4.43 9.57
C VAL A 171 -2.71 -4.66 8.20
N TYR A 172 -2.98 -3.57 7.47
CA TYR A 172 -3.71 -3.59 6.20
C TYR A 172 -2.86 -3.23 4.98
N GLU A 173 -1.67 -2.67 5.20
CA GLU A 173 -0.81 -2.16 4.15
C GLU A 173 0.61 -2.72 4.30
N ASP A 174 1.08 -3.43 3.28
CA ASP A 174 2.43 -4.04 3.24
C ASP A 174 3.54 -3.06 2.81
N GLY A 175 3.18 -1.80 2.54
CA GLY A 175 4.09 -0.79 2.04
C GLY A 175 4.99 -0.18 3.11
N ASN A 176 5.77 0.83 2.74
CA ASN A 176 6.54 1.67 3.66
C ASN A 176 5.58 2.61 4.41
N VAL A 177 4.96 2.10 5.48
CA VAL A 177 4.06 2.88 6.33
C VAL A 177 4.87 3.63 7.38
N VAL A 178 4.70 4.94 7.42
CA VAL A 178 5.46 5.87 8.26
C VAL A 178 4.50 6.63 9.16
N ASP A 179 4.79 6.67 10.46
CA ASP A 179 4.06 7.51 11.41
C ASP A 179 4.27 8.99 11.06
N LEU A 180 3.20 9.64 10.65
CA LEU A 180 3.21 11.05 10.27
C LEU A 180 3.68 11.94 11.42
N GLY A 181 3.26 11.63 12.66
CA GLY A 181 3.70 12.35 13.86
C GLY A 181 5.19 12.23 14.15
N GLY A 182 5.85 11.17 13.67
CA GLY A 182 7.28 10.94 13.80
C GLY A 182 8.13 11.68 12.77
N VAL A 183 7.54 12.08 11.64
CA VAL A 183 8.28 12.69 10.51
C VAL A 183 7.93 14.15 10.23
N VAL A 184 7.00 14.74 10.97
CA VAL A 184 6.68 16.17 10.86
C VAL A 184 6.83 16.91 12.20
N ASP A 185 7.06 18.21 12.13
CA ASP A 185 7.33 19.08 13.29
C ASP A 185 6.11 19.37 14.19
N ARG A 186 4.91 18.96 13.76
CA ARG A 186 3.65 19.17 14.49
C ARG A 186 2.55 18.25 14.01
N THR A 187 1.48 18.11 14.79
CA THR A 187 0.28 17.34 14.42
C THR A 187 -0.27 17.81 13.08
N PHE A 188 -0.49 16.89 12.19
CA PHE A 188 -1.12 17.07 10.88
C PHE A 188 -2.38 16.21 10.83
N TYR A 189 -3.42 16.66 10.14
CA TYR A 189 -4.67 15.93 10.01
C TYR A 189 -5.38 16.23 8.70
N PHE A 190 -6.23 15.30 8.29
CA PHE A 190 -6.99 15.33 7.06
C PHE A 190 -8.47 15.63 7.37
N PRO A 191 -8.98 16.88 7.15
CA PRO A 191 -10.34 17.23 7.50
C PRO A 191 -11.39 16.42 6.74
N ASN A 192 -12.28 15.71 7.42
CA ASN A 192 -13.36 14.92 6.80
C ASN A 192 -14.34 15.77 5.95
N SER A 193 -14.41 17.09 6.17
CA SER A 193 -15.22 18.00 5.36
C SER A 193 -14.60 18.35 4.02
N GLY A 194 -13.30 18.13 3.87
CA GLY A 194 -12.51 18.48 2.68
C GLY A 194 -11.45 19.56 2.94
N ALA A 195 -10.42 19.48 2.15
CA ALA A 195 -9.29 20.41 2.16
C ALA A 195 -8.56 20.40 0.80
N ALA A 196 -7.64 21.35 0.61
CA ALA A 196 -6.55 21.23 -0.31
C ALA A 196 -5.30 20.76 0.44
N LEU A 197 -4.69 19.69 0.00
CA LEU A 197 -3.43 19.16 0.50
C LEU A 197 -2.34 19.49 -0.52
N GLN A 198 -1.22 19.99 -0.05
CA GLN A 198 -0.09 20.37 -0.90
C GLN A 198 1.22 19.85 -0.32
N LEU A 199 2.07 19.33 -1.19
CA LEU A 199 3.47 19.06 -0.91
C LEU A 199 4.29 20.21 -1.50
N LEU A 200 5.06 20.88 -0.67
CA LEU A 200 5.87 22.02 -1.07
C LEU A 200 7.35 21.75 -0.76
N ASP A 201 8.21 22.14 -1.66
CA ASP A 201 9.65 22.04 -1.47
C ASP A 201 10.16 23.04 -0.42
N THR A 202 11.47 23.05 -0.17
CA THR A 202 12.11 23.95 0.79
C THR A 202 12.04 25.43 0.41
N ASN A 203 11.78 25.75 -0.87
CA ASN A 203 11.57 27.11 -1.36
C ASN A 203 10.10 27.54 -1.22
N GLY A 204 9.22 26.61 -0.88
CA GLY A 204 7.77 26.81 -0.85
C GLY A 204 7.09 26.66 -2.21
N ASP A 205 7.84 26.15 -3.22
CA ASP A 205 7.28 25.80 -4.51
C ASP A 205 6.52 24.48 -4.43
N GLN A 206 5.40 24.43 -5.14
CA GLN A 206 4.54 23.25 -5.15
C GLN A 206 5.17 22.09 -5.92
N ALA A 207 5.16 20.91 -5.31
CA ALA A 207 5.43 19.64 -5.96
C ALA A 207 4.14 18.99 -6.44
N ASP A 208 3.14 18.84 -5.56
CA ASP A 208 1.86 18.27 -5.90
C ASP A 208 0.72 18.84 -5.06
N THR A 209 -0.49 18.79 -5.58
CA THR A 209 -1.71 19.28 -4.93
C THR A 209 -2.86 18.30 -5.14
N LEU A 210 -3.60 18.05 -4.06
CA LEU A 210 -4.84 17.29 -4.04
C LEU A 210 -5.94 18.12 -3.40
N VAL A 211 -7.09 18.27 -4.05
CA VAL A 211 -8.25 18.97 -3.47
C VAL A 211 -9.45 18.04 -3.40
N TYR A 212 -10.04 17.94 -2.21
CA TYR A 212 -11.21 17.08 -1.97
C TYR A 212 -12.28 17.77 -1.13
N GLY A 213 -13.51 17.32 -1.28
CA GLY A 213 -14.67 17.81 -0.52
C GLY A 213 -14.89 19.30 -0.67
N ASN A 214 -14.94 20.01 0.47
CA ASN A 214 -15.12 21.46 0.50
C ASN A 214 -13.80 22.23 0.44
N GLY A 215 -12.71 21.60 0.01
CA GLY A 215 -11.40 22.23 -0.15
C GLY A 215 -11.44 23.37 -1.17
N PRO A 216 -10.58 24.39 -1.00
CA PRO A 216 -10.51 25.50 -1.93
C PRO A 216 -9.82 25.08 -3.24
N VAL A 217 -10.54 25.14 -4.36
CA VAL A 217 -10.02 24.77 -5.69
C VAL A 217 -9.18 25.88 -6.36
N SER A 218 -8.99 27.03 -5.67
CA SER A 218 -8.19 28.14 -6.19
C SER A 218 -6.73 28.11 -5.72
N VAL A 219 -6.30 27.02 -5.12
CA VAL A 219 -4.91 26.82 -4.70
C VAL A 219 -4.01 26.54 -5.92
N PRO A 220 -2.72 26.91 -5.89
CA PRO A 220 -1.77 26.51 -6.93
C PRO A 220 -1.71 24.99 -7.07
N GLY A 221 -1.55 24.49 -8.29
CA GLY A 221 -1.44 23.08 -8.61
C GLY A 221 -2.78 22.33 -8.59
N TRP A 222 -3.91 23.05 -8.75
CA TRP A 222 -5.21 22.42 -8.93
C TRP A 222 -6.09 23.23 -9.89
N THR A 223 -6.81 22.54 -10.75
CA THR A 223 -7.71 23.13 -11.73
C THR A 223 -9.05 22.37 -11.77
N GLY A 224 -10.15 23.09 -11.80
CA GLY A 224 -11.48 22.48 -11.91
C GLY A 224 -12.16 22.24 -10.58
N ILE A 225 -12.93 21.15 -10.48
CA ILE A 225 -13.68 20.78 -9.27
C ILE A 225 -12.82 19.96 -8.31
N ALA A 226 -13.19 19.94 -7.04
CA ALA A 226 -12.57 19.05 -6.06
C ALA A 226 -13.04 17.61 -6.24
N LEU A 227 -12.26 16.63 -5.81
CA LEU A 227 -12.71 15.26 -5.60
C LEU A 227 -13.93 15.25 -4.67
N ALA A 228 -14.84 14.32 -4.86
CA ALA A 228 -15.97 14.17 -3.96
C ALA A 228 -15.46 13.90 -2.53
N LYS A 229 -16.15 14.44 -1.54
CA LYS A 229 -15.84 14.11 -0.15
C LYS A 229 -16.24 12.66 0.15
N PRO A 230 -15.63 12.01 1.15
CA PRO A 230 -16.08 10.72 1.63
C PRO A 230 -17.58 10.75 1.97
N ILE A 231 -18.33 9.79 1.45
CA ILE A 231 -19.74 9.66 1.76
C ILE A 231 -19.86 9.12 3.19
N ALA A 232 -20.69 9.75 4.02
CA ALA A 232 -20.98 9.23 5.35
C ALA A 232 -21.48 7.77 5.23
N ASN A 233 -20.83 6.86 5.96
CA ASN A 233 -21.00 5.40 5.95
C ASN A 233 -20.23 4.62 4.86
N LEU A 234 -19.40 5.29 4.04
CA LEU A 234 -18.36 4.64 3.23
C LEU A 234 -16.99 5.03 3.80
N ASP A 235 -16.82 4.77 5.09
CA ASP A 235 -15.56 4.94 5.78
C ASP A 235 -14.49 4.04 5.14
N ASN A 236 -13.23 4.48 5.20
CA ASN A 236 -12.07 3.79 4.62
C ASN A 236 -12.01 3.79 3.08
N LEU A 237 -12.65 4.75 2.44
CA LEU A 237 -12.55 4.93 1.00
C LEU A 237 -11.17 5.50 0.64
N ILE A 238 -10.46 4.79 -0.21
CA ILE A 238 -9.15 5.20 -0.74
C ILE A 238 -9.33 5.83 -2.12
N TYR A 239 -8.76 7.00 -2.32
CA TYR A 239 -8.62 7.63 -3.63
C TYR A 239 -7.28 7.22 -4.23
N LEU A 240 -7.26 6.81 -5.48
CA LEU A 240 -6.04 6.47 -6.22
C LEU A 240 -5.81 7.47 -7.35
N ARG A 241 -4.55 7.85 -7.54
CA ARG A 241 -4.13 8.55 -8.74
C ARG A 241 -3.95 7.54 -9.89
N GLY A 242 -4.38 7.92 -11.09
CA GLY A 242 -4.29 7.06 -12.26
C GLY A 242 -5.22 5.87 -12.23
N SER A 243 -4.88 4.84 -12.98
CA SER A 243 -5.66 3.61 -13.07
C SER A 243 -5.41 2.62 -11.92
N GLY A 244 -4.48 2.91 -11.03
CA GLY A 244 -3.96 1.96 -10.06
C GLY A 244 -2.95 0.95 -10.65
N CYS A 245 -2.54 1.16 -11.91
CA CYS A 245 -1.64 0.28 -12.66
C CYS A 245 -0.22 0.84 -12.81
N GLY A 246 0.18 1.72 -11.91
CA GLY A 246 1.48 2.37 -11.96
C GLY A 246 1.55 3.62 -12.84
N ASP A 247 0.45 3.98 -13.52
CA ASP A 247 0.33 5.26 -14.19
C ASP A 247 -0.03 6.35 -13.15
N THR A 248 0.70 7.42 -13.16
CA THR A 248 0.50 8.56 -12.25
C THR A 248 0.29 9.84 -13.04
N PRO A 249 -0.85 9.98 -13.75
CA PRO A 249 -1.14 11.19 -14.50
C PRO A 249 -1.12 12.41 -13.59
N ASP A 250 -0.66 13.53 -14.12
CA ASP A 250 -0.56 14.78 -13.39
C ASP A 250 -0.99 15.94 -14.29
N THR A 251 -2.29 16.14 -14.34
CA THR A 251 -2.93 17.25 -15.07
C THR A 251 -3.47 18.31 -14.12
N ASP A 252 -3.17 18.17 -12.83
CA ASP A 252 -3.65 19.06 -11.76
C ASP A 252 -5.19 19.12 -11.68
N THR A 253 -5.88 18.02 -11.99
CA THR A 253 -7.34 17.96 -12.03
C THR A 253 -7.92 16.74 -11.33
N VAL A 254 -9.23 16.76 -11.11
CA VAL A 254 -9.95 15.59 -10.58
C VAL A 254 -9.84 14.36 -11.49
N ASP A 255 -9.58 14.55 -12.80
CA ASP A 255 -9.48 13.44 -13.75
C ASP A 255 -8.24 12.59 -13.57
N ASP A 256 -7.26 13.08 -12.81
CA ASP A 256 -6.07 12.31 -12.41
C ASP A 256 -6.42 11.24 -11.35
N TRP A 257 -7.55 11.34 -10.71
CA TRP A 257 -7.91 10.55 -9.56
C TRP A 257 -9.15 9.69 -9.80
N HIS A 258 -9.10 8.47 -9.31
CA HIS A 258 -10.25 7.59 -9.25
C HIS A 258 -10.76 7.48 -7.81
N GLU A 259 -12.04 7.73 -7.63
CA GLU A 259 -12.75 7.37 -6.41
C GLU A 259 -12.87 5.84 -6.39
N GLN A 260 -12.06 5.22 -5.56
CA GLN A 260 -12.16 3.79 -5.41
C GLN A 260 -13.24 3.38 -4.42
N TRP A 261 -13.94 2.34 -4.82
CA TRP A 261 -14.86 1.61 -3.97
C TRP A 261 -14.12 0.57 -3.09
N THR A 262 -12.79 0.48 -3.14
CA THR A 262 -12.01 -0.33 -2.24
C THR A 262 -11.87 0.34 -0.89
N ARG A 263 -12.19 -0.41 0.13
CA ARG A 263 -11.91 -0.04 1.51
C ARG A 263 -10.46 -0.38 1.84
N LEU A 264 -9.97 0.15 2.94
CA LEU A 264 -8.71 -0.25 3.54
C LEU A 264 -8.64 -1.79 3.64
N GLY A 265 -7.51 -2.38 3.25
CA GLY A 265 -7.34 -3.84 3.15
C GLY A 265 -8.01 -4.48 1.92
N GLY A 266 -8.72 -3.72 1.10
CA GLY A 266 -9.20 -4.19 -0.19
C GLY A 266 -8.10 -4.16 -1.25
N SER A 267 -8.16 -5.06 -2.22
CA SER A 267 -7.18 -5.10 -3.29
C SER A 267 -7.16 -3.80 -4.09
N THR A 268 -5.99 -3.22 -4.25
CA THR A 268 -5.72 -2.04 -5.07
C THR A 268 -5.42 -2.46 -6.51
N PHE A 269 -6.29 -3.25 -7.11
CA PHE A 269 -6.04 -3.73 -8.46
C PHE A 269 -6.26 -2.66 -9.50
N CYS A 270 -5.40 -2.71 -10.46
CA CYS A 270 -5.48 -2.04 -11.72
C CYS A 270 -6.84 -2.28 -12.41
N PHE A 271 -7.69 -1.26 -12.51
CA PHE A 271 -9.04 -1.39 -13.07
C PHE A 271 -9.07 -1.55 -14.58
N ASN A 272 -8.01 -1.20 -15.28
CA ASN A 272 -7.97 -1.19 -16.75
C ASN A 272 -7.21 -2.39 -17.31
N THR A 273 -7.25 -3.54 -16.64
CA THR A 273 -6.65 -4.74 -17.18
C THR A 273 -7.49 -5.26 -18.35
N ASN A 274 -7.29 -4.70 -19.51
CA ASN A 274 -7.81 -5.26 -20.74
C ASN A 274 -6.93 -6.43 -21.16
N VAL A 275 -7.43 -7.62 -21.01
CA VAL A 275 -6.79 -8.81 -21.57
C VAL A 275 -7.26 -8.95 -23.01
N ALA A 276 -6.34 -8.72 -23.94
CA ALA A 276 -6.59 -9.04 -25.36
C ALA A 276 -6.32 -10.53 -25.57
N GLY A 277 -7.33 -11.37 -25.31
CA GLY A 277 -7.23 -12.81 -25.44
C GLY A 277 -7.79 -13.33 -26.75
N ASN A 278 -7.24 -14.46 -27.20
CA ASN A 278 -7.78 -15.27 -28.32
C ASN A 278 -8.32 -16.62 -27.82
N GLY A 279 -8.53 -16.76 -26.53
CA GLY A 279 -8.95 -17.99 -25.89
C GLY A 279 -10.36 -18.43 -26.28
N ALA A 280 -10.61 -19.74 -26.21
CA ALA A 280 -11.94 -20.28 -26.41
C ALA A 280 -12.88 -19.87 -25.29
N ILE A 281 -14.10 -19.47 -25.63
CA ILE A 281 -15.15 -19.12 -24.69
C ILE A 281 -16.28 -20.14 -24.81
N THR A 282 -16.54 -20.89 -23.73
CA THR A 282 -17.58 -21.91 -23.65
C THR A 282 -18.66 -21.48 -22.67
N PRO A 283 -19.88 -21.14 -23.11
CA PRO A 283 -20.97 -20.81 -22.21
C PRO A 283 -21.52 -22.07 -21.52
N LEU A 284 -21.69 -22.01 -20.21
CA LEU A 284 -22.35 -23.01 -19.39
C LEU A 284 -23.72 -22.48 -18.95
N ILE A 285 -24.78 -23.13 -19.43
CA ILE A 285 -26.14 -22.64 -19.19
C ILE A 285 -26.93 -23.69 -18.38
N GLY A 286 -27.11 -23.37 -17.09
CA GLY A 286 -27.93 -24.20 -16.20
C GLY A 286 -29.42 -24.20 -16.60
N PRO A 287 -30.17 -25.23 -16.26
CA PRO A 287 -29.72 -26.43 -15.57
C PRO A 287 -29.15 -27.51 -16.50
N THR A 288 -29.09 -27.27 -17.83
CA THR A 288 -28.87 -28.32 -18.83
C THR A 288 -27.39 -28.74 -18.94
N HIS A 289 -26.45 -27.77 -18.84
CA HIS A 289 -25.03 -27.97 -19.13
C HIS A 289 -24.09 -27.58 -17.97
N GLY A 290 -24.61 -27.16 -16.82
CA GLY A 290 -23.79 -26.57 -15.77
C GLY A 290 -22.89 -27.57 -15.05
N LEU A 291 -23.46 -28.63 -14.46
CA LEU A 291 -22.70 -29.54 -13.60
C LEU A 291 -21.74 -30.44 -14.37
N VAL A 292 -22.22 -31.09 -15.44
CA VAL A 292 -21.42 -32.10 -16.17
C VAL A 292 -20.18 -31.48 -16.79
N ASP A 293 -20.33 -30.31 -17.41
CA ASP A 293 -19.23 -29.63 -18.06
C ASP A 293 -18.23 -29.09 -17.03
N LEU A 294 -18.74 -28.61 -15.88
CA LEU A 294 -17.87 -28.12 -14.79
C LEU A 294 -17.11 -29.30 -14.13
N LEU A 295 -17.74 -30.44 -13.93
CA LEU A 295 -17.06 -31.66 -13.46
C LEU A 295 -15.96 -32.12 -14.42
N ALA A 296 -16.23 -32.09 -15.72
CA ALA A 296 -15.23 -32.43 -16.73
C ALA A 296 -14.06 -31.44 -16.74
N TRP A 297 -14.34 -30.14 -16.56
CA TRP A 297 -13.33 -29.10 -16.48
C TRP A 297 -12.45 -29.26 -15.23
N ILE A 298 -13.03 -29.46 -14.03
CA ILE A 298 -12.27 -29.75 -12.80
C ILE A 298 -11.48 -31.05 -12.94
N GLY A 299 -12.11 -32.08 -13.55
CA GLY A 299 -11.47 -33.37 -13.78
C GLY A 299 -10.24 -33.31 -14.68
N SER A 300 -10.14 -32.30 -15.53
CA SER A 300 -8.99 -32.07 -16.41
C SER A 300 -7.86 -31.25 -15.79
N ALA A 301 -7.97 -30.81 -14.54
CA ALA A 301 -6.90 -30.09 -13.87
C ALA A 301 -5.64 -30.97 -13.69
N GLU A 302 -4.47 -30.40 -13.98
CA GLU A 302 -3.18 -31.05 -13.95
C GLU A 302 -2.23 -30.53 -12.87
N THR A 303 -2.23 -29.21 -12.59
CA THR A 303 -1.26 -28.57 -11.70
C THR A 303 -1.90 -27.84 -10.54
N SER A 304 -2.94 -27.01 -10.80
CA SER A 304 -3.57 -26.18 -9.78
C SER A 304 -5.06 -25.96 -10.04
N LEU A 305 -5.80 -25.73 -8.96
CA LEU A 305 -7.20 -25.34 -8.99
C LEU A 305 -7.48 -24.38 -7.83
N HIS A 306 -7.77 -23.13 -8.13
CA HIS A 306 -8.18 -22.11 -7.17
C HIS A 306 -9.67 -21.86 -7.30
N VAL A 307 -10.41 -21.91 -6.18
CA VAL A 307 -11.87 -21.78 -6.15
C VAL A 307 -12.27 -20.77 -5.09
N HIS A 308 -12.97 -19.70 -5.49
CA HIS A 308 -13.65 -18.79 -4.58
C HIS A 308 -15.15 -18.93 -4.73
N MET A 309 -15.81 -19.31 -3.64
CA MET A 309 -17.22 -19.67 -3.68
C MET A 309 -17.98 -19.15 -2.46
N TYR A 310 -19.04 -18.37 -2.72
CA TYR A 310 -19.91 -17.90 -1.64
C TYR A 310 -20.63 -19.03 -0.93
N LEU A 311 -21.22 -19.98 -1.68
CA LEU A 311 -21.93 -21.15 -1.17
C LEU A 311 -21.50 -22.42 -1.89
N LEU A 312 -20.86 -23.34 -1.15
CA LEU A 312 -20.41 -24.64 -1.62
C LEU A 312 -21.23 -25.77 -0.95
N HIS A 313 -22.23 -26.29 -1.67
CA HIS A 313 -23.15 -27.37 -1.19
C HIS A 313 -23.30 -28.50 -2.19
N GLU A 314 -22.61 -28.48 -3.34
CA GLU A 314 -22.74 -29.49 -4.37
C GLU A 314 -21.68 -30.59 -4.18
N VAL A 315 -22.14 -31.75 -3.68
CA VAL A 315 -21.28 -32.87 -3.29
C VAL A 315 -20.39 -33.36 -4.45
N HIS A 316 -20.90 -33.39 -5.69
CA HIS A 316 -20.12 -33.91 -6.82
C HIS A 316 -18.96 -32.96 -7.20
N LEU A 317 -19.14 -31.63 -6.98
CA LEU A 317 -18.04 -30.67 -7.18
C LEU A 317 -16.98 -30.80 -6.09
N VAL A 318 -17.38 -31.05 -4.85
CA VAL A 318 -16.46 -31.37 -3.74
C VAL A 318 -15.69 -32.67 -4.03
N GLU A 319 -16.37 -33.73 -4.45
CA GLU A 319 -15.74 -34.99 -4.82
C GLU A 319 -14.76 -34.82 -6.00
N ALA A 320 -15.09 -33.96 -6.97
CA ALA A 320 -14.20 -33.68 -8.11
C ALA A 320 -12.93 -32.92 -7.67
N MET A 321 -13.05 -31.96 -6.74
CA MET A 321 -11.90 -31.28 -6.15
C MET A 321 -11.03 -32.23 -5.32
N ILE A 322 -11.62 -33.09 -4.51
CA ILE A 322 -10.91 -34.14 -3.77
C ILE A 322 -10.19 -35.08 -4.73
N ALA A 323 -10.84 -35.49 -5.82
CA ALA A 323 -10.21 -36.32 -6.82
C ALA A 323 -9.04 -35.60 -7.53
N ALA A 324 -9.13 -34.31 -7.77
CA ALA A 324 -8.03 -33.50 -8.30
C ALA A 324 -6.86 -33.46 -7.30
N GLN A 325 -7.11 -33.16 -6.04
CA GLN A 325 -6.09 -33.18 -4.97
C GLN A 325 -5.40 -34.53 -4.87
N ASN A 326 -6.14 -35.63 -4.92
CA ASN A 326 -5.60 -37.00 -4.87
C ASN A 326 -4.76 -37.35 -6.10
N ARG A 327 -4.92 -36.65 -7.23
CA ARG A 327 -4.05 -36.76 -8.41
C ARG A 327 -2.77 -35.95 -8.28
N GLY A 328 -2.65 -35.12 -7.27
CA GLY A 328 -1.49 -34.23 -7.04
C GLY A 328 -1.68 -32.81 -7.56
N VAL A 329 -2.90 -32.42 -7.94
CA VAL A 329 -3.26 -31.04 -8.24
C VAL A 329 -3.27 -30.24 -6.94
N ASN A 330 -2.66 -29.07 -6.92
CA ASN A 330 -2.72 -28.16 -5.77
C ASN A 330 -4.09 -27.46 -5.77
N VAL A 331 -4.96 -27.86 -4.84
CA VAL A 331 -6.32 -27.32 -4.77
C VAL A 331 -6.44 -26.37 -3.60
N THR A 332 -6.80 -25.11 -3.87
CA THR A 332 -7.08 -24.06 -2.87
C THR A 332 -8.54 -23.63 -2.98
N VAL A 333 -9.23 -23.53 -1.87
CA VAL A 333 -10.65 -23.15 -1.80
C VAL A 333 -10.85 -22.05 -0.77
N VAL A 334 -11.39 -20.91 -1.16
CA VAL A 334 -11.82 -19.84 -0.27
C VAL A 334 -13.34 -19.81 -0.22
N LEU A 335 -13.89 -19.85 0.99
CA LEU A 335 -15.32 -19.87 1.28
C LEU A 335 -15.71 -18.68 2.14
N ASP A 336 -16.89 -18.15 1.91
CA ASP A 336 -17.49 -17.17 2.84
C ASP A 336 -17.85 -17.87 4.15
N TYR A 337 -17.48 -17.27 5.28
CA TYR A 337 -17.76 -17.85 6.61
C TYR A 337 -19.26 -17.90 6.95
N GLY A 338 -20.04 -17.06 6.28
CA GLY A 338 -21.46 -16.88 6.49
C GLY A 338 -21.77 -15.89 7.60
N ASP A 339 -22.78 -15.08 7.37
CA ASP A 339 -23.25 -14.07 8.30
C ASP A 339 -24.39 -14.62 9.19
N SER A 340 -24.72 -13.88 10.23
CA SER A 340 -25.81 -14.16 11.19
C SER A 340 -27.19 -14.36 10.57
N TRP A 341 -27.41 -13.88 9.33
CA TRP A 341 -28.65 -14.06 8.58
C TRP A 341 -28.70 -15.36 7.74
N TRP A 342 -27.57 -16.10 7.63
CA TRP A 342 -27.56 -17.41 6.98
C TRP A 342 -28.39 -18.40 7.81
N LYS A 343 -29.05 -19.29 7.11
CA LYS A 343 -29.75 -20.41 7.78
C LYS A 343 -28.70 -21.36 8.35
N GLN A 344 -28.97 -21.88 9.55
CA GLN A 344 -28.09 -22.85 10.18
C GLN A 344 -27.80 -24.07 9.28
N TYR A 345 -28.78 -24.50 8.49
CA TYR A 345 -28.59 -25.57 7.51
C TYR A 345 -27.53 -25.25 6.46
N ASP A 346 -27.50 -24.03 5.95
CA ASP A 346 -26.52 -23.61 4.94
C ASP A 346 -25.12 -23.59 5.55
N LEU A 347 -24.97 -23.08 6.76
CA LEU A 347 -23.72 -23.09 7.54
C LEU A 347 -23.21 -24.51 7.81
N ASP A 348 -24.06 -25.40 8.32
CA ASP A 348 -23.68 -26.75 8.64
C ASP A 348 -23.29 -27.56 7.41
N THR A 349 -24.01 -27.35 6.28
CA THR A 349 -23.69 -28.01 5.02
C THR A 349 -22.32 -27.52 4.49
N GLN A 350 -22.08 -26.20 4.44
CA GLN A 350 -20.82 -25.66 3.96
C GLN A 350 -19.63 -26.11 4.80
N ARG A 351 -19.78 -26.11 6.14
CA ARG A 351 -18.76 -26.62 7.06
C ARG A 351 -18.49 -28.12 6.89
N GLY A 352 -19.54 -28.89 6.63
CA GLY A 352 -19.39 -30.30 6.29
C GLY A 352 -18.54 -30.52 5.04
N MET A 353 -18.85 -29.80 3.94
CA MET A 353 -18.10 -29.87 2.70
C MET A 353 -16.64 -29.42 2.87
N ALA A 354 -16.41 -28.34 3.62
CA ALA A 354 -15.06 -27.87 3.94
C ALA A 354 -14.27 -28.91 4.76
N THR A 355 -14.92 -29.60 5.71
CA THR A 355 -14.30 -30.65 6.50
C THR A 355 -13.85 -31.83 5.63
N GLU A 356 -14.65 -32.21 4.63
CA GLU A 356 -14.29 -33.28 3.70
C GLU A 356 -13.10 -32.86 2.80
N LEU A 357 -13.07 -31.62 2.32
CA LEU A 357 -11.95 -31.06 1.55
C LEU A 357 -10.67 -31.06 2.40
N LEU A 358 -10.71 -30.51 3.61
CA LEU A 358 -9.58 -30.50 4.55
C LEU A 358 -9.06 -31.91 4.85
N ALA A 359 -9.96 -32.89 5.07
CA ALA A 359 -9.59 -34.29 5.33
C ALA A 359 -8.84 -34.91 4.12
N ALA A 360 -9.10 -34.44 2.91
CA ALA A 360 -8.43 -34.86 1.68
C ALA A 360 -7.12 -34.09 1.41
N GLY A 361 -6.76 -33.12 2.25
CA GLY A 361 -5.55 -32.31 2.10
C GLY A 361 -5.70 -31.11 1.16
N VAL A 362 -6.94 -30.71 0.84
CA VAL A 362 -7.21 -29.46 0.13
C VAL A 362 -6.94 -28.27 1.06
N ASP A 363 -6.34 -27.21 0.55
CA ASP A 363 -6.10 -25.97 1.27
C ASP A 363 -7.41 -25.15 1.30
N VAL A 364 -8.05 -25.06 2.48
CA VAL A 364 -9.35 -24.40 2.64
C VAL A 364 -9.25 -23.23 3.58
N HIS A 365 -9.68 -22.07 3.11
CA HIS A 365 -9.68 -20.82 3.85
C HIS A 365 -11.10 -20.28 4.01
N TRP A 366 -11.29 -19.50 5.09
CA TRP A 366 -12.55 -18.85 5.39
C TRP A 366 -12.39 -17.35 5.36
N PHE A 367 -13.22 -16.69 4.60
CA PHE A 367 -13.30 -15.24 4.59
C PHE A 367 -14.44 -14.79 5.49
N GLY A 368 -14.19 -13.84 6.38
CA GLY A 368 -15.27 -13.23 7.15
C GLY A 368 -15.44 -13.71 8.58
N ASP A 369 -14.54 -14.52 9.12
CA ASP A 369 -14.71 -15.09 10.46
C ASP A 369 -14.31 -14.13 11.61
N THR A 370 -13.52 -13.07 11.34
CA THR A 370 -12.98 -12.16 12.37
C THR A 370 -13.73 -10.85 12.54
N GLY A 371 -14.61 -10.47 11.62
CA GLY A 371 -15.33 -9.20 11.63
C GLY A 371 -14.55 -7.98 11.16
N GLU A 372 -13.30 -8.14 10.75
CA GLU A 372 -12.43 -7.08 10.21
C GLU A 372 -12.12 -7.31 8.73
N ASN A 373 -13.15 -7.49 7.92
CA ASN A 373 -12.96 -7.84 6.51
C ASN A 373 -13.05 -6.61 5.62
N PRO A 374 -12.19 -6.51 4.57
CA PRO A 374 -12.25 -5.44 3.59
C PRO A 374 -13.53 -5.44 2.76
N TYR A 375 -14.16 -6.60 2.62
CA TYR A 375 -15.44 -6.78 1.92
C TYR A 375 -16.53 -7.28 2.87
N ALA A 376 -17.78 -6.96 2.56
CA ALA A 376 -18.90 -7.49 3.34
C ALA A 376 -19.02 -9.02 3.20
N TYR A 377 -18.71 -9.54 2.01
CA TYR A 377 -18.79 -10.97 1.66
C TYR A 377 -17.85 -11.29 0.49
N ILE A 378 -17.30 -12.50 0.44
CA ILE A 378 -16.86 -13.09 -0.82
C ILE A 378 -18.09 -13.64 -1.55
N HIS A 379 -18.75 -12.81 -2.36
CA HIS A 379 -19.91 -13.22 -3.15
C HIS A 379 -19.53 -13.71 -4.55
N SER A 380 -18.24 -13.94 -4.79
CA SER A 380 -17.69 -14.47 -6.04
C SER A 380 -18.13 -15.93 -6.28
N LYS A 381 -18.21 -16.30 -7.56
CA LYS A 381 -18.35 -17.67 -8.04
C LYS A 381 -17.37 -17.76 -9.20
N VAL A 382 -16.12 -18.06 -8.85
CA VAL A 382 -15.00 -18.05 -9.78
C VAL A 382 -14.05 -19.17 -9.43
N ALA A 383 -13.43 -19.75 -10.46
CA ALA A 383 -12.36 -20.71 -10.28
C ALA A 383 -11.34 -20.57 -11.42
N VAL A 384 -10.07 -20.84 -11.11
CA VAL A 384 -8.99 -20.85 -12.08
C VAL A 384 -8.32 -22.21 -12.06
N LYS A 385 -8.11 -22.77 -13.24
CA LYS A 385 -7.47 -24.06 -13.44
C LYS A 385 -6.16 -23.89 -14.17
N ASP A 386 -5.09 -24.45 -13.63
CA ASP A 386 -3.74 -24.57 -14.21
C ASP A 386 -3.10 -23.23 -14.63
N GLY A 387 -3.62 -22.09 -14.18
CA GLY A 387 -3.21 -20.77 -14.66
C GLY A 387 -3.54 -20.49 -16.12
N GLU A 388 -4.42 -21.28 -16.74
CA GLU A 388 -4.72 -21.24 -18.16
C GLU A 388 -6.21 -21.07 -18.49
N SER A 389 -7.09 -21.46 -17.57
CA SER A 389 -8.53 -21.47 -17.82
C SER A 389 -9.32 -20.97 -16.61
N VAL A 390 -10.28 -20.09 -16.86
CA VAL A 390 -11.12 -19.44 -15.84
C VAL A 390 -12.55 -19.88 -16.00
N TRP A 391 -13.21 -20.26 -14.89
CA TRP A 391 -14.65 -20.36 -14.80
C TRP A 391 -15.21 -19.19 -14.00
N ILE A 392 -16.25 -18.54 -14.53
CA ILE A 392 -17.03 -17.50 -13.85
C ILE A 392 -18.51 -17.81 -14.01
N GLY A 393 -19.29 -17.71 -12.92
CA GLY A 393 -20.70 -18.03 -12.96
C GLY A 393 -21.59 -17.17 -12.07
N SER A 394 -22.90 -17.18 -12.35
CA SER A 394 -23.91 -16.52 -11.52
C SER A 394 -24.36 -17.41 -10.35
N GLY A 395 -24.34 -18.73 -10.53
CA GLY A 395 -24.85 -19.70 -9.58
C GLY A 395 -23.83 -20.15 -8.53
N ASN A 396 -24.24 -20.22 -7.28
CA ASN A 396 -23.46 -20.90 -6.24
C ASN A 396 -23.27 -22.37 -6.57
N TRP A 397 -22.22 -23.00 -6.06
CA TRP A 397 -22.02 -24.44 -6.21
C TRP A 397 -22.93 -25.24 -5.28
N ARG A 398 -24.20 -25.33 -5.70
CA ARG A 398 -25.28 -26.06 -5.03
C ARG A 398 -26.23 -26.71 -6.04
N SER A 399 -26.94 -27.73 -5.63
CA SER A 399 -27.82 -28.53 -6.51
C SER A 399 -28.90 -27.72 -7.24
N SER A 400 -29.36 -26.59 -6.67
CA SER A 400 -30.32 -25.75 -7.35
C SER A 400 -29.74 -25.00 -8.56
N SER A 401 -28.43 -24.69 -8.56
CA SER A 401 -27.73 -24.03 -9.66
C SER A 401 -26.99 -25.03 -10.57
N HIS A 402 -26.58 -26.15 -10.00
CA HIS A 402 -25.88 -27.24 -10.68
C HIS A 402 -26.57 -28.59 -10.41
N PRO A 403 -27.81 -28.78 -10.90
CA PRO A 403 -28.55 -30.01 -10.67
C PRO A 403 -27.99 -31.19 -11.47
N LEU A 404 -28.28 -32.41 -11.04
CA LEU A 404 -28.02 -33.60 -11.83
C LEU A 404 -28.76 -33.56 -13.16
N PRO A 405 -28.28 -34.25 -14.20
CA PRO A 405 -28.95 -34.31 -15.48
C PRO A 405 -30.39 -34.82 -15.34
N GLY A 406 -31.35 -34.05 -15.82
CA GLY A 406 -32.77 -34.37 -15.76
C GLY A 406 -33.52 -33.83 -14.54
N GLU A 407 -32.81 -33.22 -13.60
CA GLU A 407 -33.42 -32.53 -12.47
C GLU A 407 -33.75 -31.07 -12.78
N ALA A 408 -34.69 -30.51 -12.03
CA ALA A 408 -35.03 -29.10 -12.13
C ALA A 408 -33.98 -28.26 -11.39
N GLY A 409 -33.64 -27.11 -11.99
CA GLY A 409 -32.70 -26.17 -11.39
C GLY A 409 -32.93 -24.74 -11.89
N ASN A 410 -32.12 -23.85 -11.36
CA ASN A 410 -32.12 -22.43 -11.73
C ASN A 410 -31.63 -22.22 -13.16
N ARG A 411 -32.09 -21.13 -13.78
CA ARG A 411 -31.47 -20.61 -14.98
C ARG A 411 -30.24 -19.77 -14.56
N ASP A 412 -29.10 -20.43 -14.45
CA ASP A 412 -27.83 -19.79 -14.18
C ASP A 412 -26.94 -19.77 -15.42
N TRP A 413 -26.08 -18.79 -15.47
CA TRP A 413 -25.12 -18.61 -16.54
C TRP A 413 -23.72 -18.72 -15.98
N GLY A 414 -22.88 -19.47 -16.66
CA GLY A 414 -21.45 -19.51 -16.43
C GLY A 414 -20.69 -19.46 -17.76
N VAL A 415 -19.42 -19.22 -17.67
CA VAL A 415 -18.51 -19.22 -18.82
C VAL A 415 -17.22 -19.88 -18.42
N LEU A 416 -16.67 -20.72 -19.30
CA LEU A 416 -15.28 -21.15 -19.29
C LEU A 416 -14.55 -20.31 -20.33
N VAL A 417 -13.40 -19.76 -19.94
CA VAL A 417 -12.53 -18.98 -20.82
C VAL A 417 -11.12 -19.59 -20.74
N ASP A 418 -10.67 -20.16 -21.83
CA ASP A 418 -9.32 -20.74 -21.95
C ASP A 418 -8.36 -19.65 -22.41
N ASP A 419 -7.89 -18.83 -21.49
CA ASP A 419 -6.98 -17.70 -21.73
C ASP A 419 -6.05 -17.49 -20.54
N ALA A 420 -4.77 -17.71 -20.73
CA ALA A 420 -3.75 -17.61 -19.68
C ALA A 420 -3.59 -16.16 -19.17
N GLY A 421 -3.78 -15.15 -20.03
CA GLY A 421 -3.71 -13.75 -19.62
C GLY A 421 -4.85 -13.37 -18.68
N LEU A 422 -6.07 -13.83 -18.98
CA LEU A 422 -7.21 -13.67 -18.07
C LEU A 422 -7.01 -14.46 -16.78
N ALA A 423 -6.51 -15.69 -16.89
CA ALA A 423 -6.22 -16.53 -15.73
C ALA A 423 -5.22 -15.88 -14.78
N ASP A 424 -4.14 -15.27 -15.30
CA ASP A 424 -3.15 -14.53 -14.52
C ASP A 424 -3.78 -13.35 -13.78
N VAL A 425 -4.57 -12.53 -14.47
CA VAL A 425 -5.29 -11.42 -13.83
C VAL A 425 -6.21 -11.91 -12.71
N VAL A 426 -7.00 -12.96 -12.97
CA VAL A 426 -7.92 -13.49 -11.96
C VAL A 426 -7.15 -14.10 -10.80
N LEU A 427 -6.08 -14.86 -11.05
CA LEU A 427 -5.25 -15.46 -9.98
C LEU A 427 -4.63 -14.40 -9.05
N ASN A 428 -4.16 -13.28 -9.60
CA ASN A 428 -3.62 -12.20 -8.78
C ASN A 428 -4.67 -11.67 -7.79
N HIS A 429 -5.93 -11.55 -8.23
CA HIS A 429 -7.04 -11.17 -7.36
C HIS A 429 -7.35 -12.26 -6.32
N LEU A 430 -7.41 -13.52 -6.75
CA LEU A 430 -7.71 -14.63 -5.84
C LEU A 430 -6.61 -14.80 -4.79
N ALA A 431 -5.34 -14.66 -5.18
CA ALA A 431 -4.19 -14.76 -4.27
C ALA A 431 -4.22 -13.70 -3.17
N PHE A 432 -4.68 -12.49 -3.48
CA PHE A 432 -4.88 -11.45 -2.47
C PHE A 432 -5.94 -11.87 -1.46
N ASP A 433 -7.13 -12.26 -1.92
CA ASP A 433 -8.22 -12.73 -1.05
C ASP A 433 -7.81 -13.98 -0.25
N GLU A 434 -7.03 -14.89 -0.84
CA GLU A 434 -6.48 -16.08 -0.18
C GLU A 434 -5.53 -15.71 0.97
N ASN A 435 -4.66 -14.72 0.78
CA ASN A 435 -3.75 -14.26 1.82
C ASN A 435 -4.50 -13.61 2.97
N ASP A 436 -5.47 -12.77 2.69
CA ASP A 436 -6.34 -12.15 3.70
C ASP A 436 -7.13 -13.22 4.48
N ALA A 437 -7.68 -14.20 3.79
CA ALA A 437 -8.38 -15.33 4.42
C ALA A 437 -7.46 -16.25 5.26
N ARG A 438 -6.17 -16.37 4.90
CA ARG A 438 -5.21 -17.22 5.64
C ARG A 438 -4.92 -16.75 7.05
N ASP A 439 -4.88 -15.44 7.26
CA ASP A 439 -4.53 -14.87 8.56
C ASP A 439 -5.62 -15.07 9.61
N HIS A 440 -6.79 -15.56 9.19
CA HIS A 440 -7.99 -15.66 10.01
C HIS A 440 -8.46 -17.09 10.30
N VAL A 441 -7.66 -18.11 9.95
CA VAL A 441 -8.10 -19.51 10.12
C VAL A 441 -7.91 -20.03 11.54
N THR A 442 -9.01 -20.10 12.28
CA THR A 442 -9.12 -21.08 13.37
C THR A 442 -9.77 -22.34 12.77
N PRO A 443 -9.11 -23.52 12.79
CA PRO A 443 -9.77 -24.74 12.38
C PRO A 443 -11.01 -24.92 13.24
N VAL A 444 -12.19 -24.93 12.63
CA VAL A 444 -13.41 -25.33 13.32
C VAL A 444 -13.27 -26.82 13.55
N VAL A 445 -12.71 -27.18 14.69
CA VAL A 445 -12.75 -28.54 15.19
C VAL A 445 -14.22 -28.80 15.58
N ALA A 446 -14.86 -29.73 14.89
CA ALA A 446 -16.22 -30.19 15.15
C ALA A 446 -16.36 -30.78 16.56
#